data_9c621d63f940497b8620871d8dceadcf
#
_entry.id   9c621d63f940497b8620871d8dceadcf
#
_cell.length_a   1.000
_cell.length_b   1.000
_cell.length_c   1.000
_cell.angle_alpha   90.00
_cell.angle_beta   90.00
_cell.angle_gamma   90.00
#
_symmetry.space_group_name_H-M   'P 1'
#
loop_
_entity.id
_entity.type
_entity.pdbx_description
1 polymer ?
#
loop_
_entity_poly.entity_id
_entity_poly.type
_entity_poly.pdbx_seq_one_letter_code
_entity_poly.pdbx_strand_id
1 'polypeptide(L)'
;EPLAQMTQVILDQPGVLGLDLLQTRLFGAKIYVDAEIAAQADLPLSQAHAIAESVHEAIEQAFPLVKHCMVHVNPKQADPASPPPA
;
A
#
# COMPACT_ATOMS: atom_id res chain seq x y z
N GLU A 1 14.05 -11.88 2.13
CA GLU A 1 13.67 -11.21 3.37
C GLU A 1 12.19 -10.80 3.30
N PRO A 2 11.38 -11.12 4.33
CA PRO A 2 9.93 -10.96 4.23
C PRO A 2 9.43 -9.54 3.92
N LEU A 3 10.09 -8.53 4.49
CA LEU A 3 9.68 -7.14 4.22
C LEU A 3 9.95 -6.74 2.78
N ALA A 4 11.03 -7.23 2.20
CA ALA A 4 11.34 -6.96 0.80
C ALA A 4 10.32 -7.61 -0.13
N GLN A 5 9.91 -8.83 0.18
CA GLN A 5 8.87 -9.53 -0.60
C GLN A 5 7.53 -8.82 -0.48
N MET A 6 7.17 -8.39 0.73
CA MET A 6 5.93 -7.68 0.97
C MET A 6 5.91 -6.35 0.23
N THR A 7 7.04 -5.62 0.25
CA THR A 7 7.19 -4.38 -0.49
C THR A 7 6.93 -4.60 -1.98
N GLN A 8 7.51 -5.66 -2.54
CA GLN A 8 7.34 -5.94 -3.97
C GLN A 8 5.89 -6.28 -4.31
N VAL A 9 5.23 -7.06 -3.47
CA VAL A 9 3.82 -7.39 -3.68
C VAL A 9 2.96 -6.14 -3.71
N ILE A 10 3.23 -5.20 -2.80
CA ILE A 10 2.49 -3.94 -2.74
C ILE A 10 2.76 -3.10 -4.00
N LEU A 11 4.02 -2.94 -4.36
CA LEU A 11 4.39 -2.09 -5.49
C LEU A 11 3.92 -2.66 -6.83
N ASP A 12 3.67 -3.96 -6.91
CA ASP A 12 3.17 -4.59 -8.12
C ASP A 12 1.69 -4.34 -8.37
N GLN A 13 0.96 -3.82 -7.38
CA GLN A 13 -0.48 -3.59 -7.57
C GLN A 13 -0.73 -2.38 -8.45
N PRO A 14 -1.68 -2.49 -9.39
CA PRO A 14 -2.00 -1.36 -10.27
C PRO A 14 -2.47 -0.15 -9.46
N GLY A 15 -1.98 1.01 -9.83
CA GLY A 15 -2.37 2.26 -9.17
C GLY A 15 -1.51 2.65 -7.99
N VAL A 16 -0.65 1.76 -7.49
CA VAL A 16 0.28 2.08 -6.41
C VAL A 16 1.48 2.80 -7.01
N LEU A 17 1.66 4.07 -6.64
CA LEU A 17 2.75 4.90 -7.13
C LEU A 17 3.98 4.84 -6.24
N GLY A 18 3.81 4.42 -5.00
CA GLY A 18 4.91 4.29 -4.08
C GLY A 18 4.46 3.69 -2.77
N LEU A 19 5.42 3.33 -1.94
CA LEU A 19 5.17 2.80 -0.60
C LEU A 19 5.80 3.76 0.39
N ASP A 20 4.95 4.44 1.16
CA ASP A 20 5.41 5.47 2.09
C ASP A 20 5.78 4.89 3.45
N LEU A 21 5.11 3.81 3.86
CA LEU A 21 5.35 3.19 5.14
C LEU A 21 4.96 1.72 5.07
N LEU A 22 5.77 0.87 5.66
CA LEU A 22 5.43 -0.54 5.85
C LEU A 22 5.93 -0.95 7.22
N GLN A 23 5.02 -1.31 8.10
CA GLN A 23 5.32 -1.78 9.44
C GLN A 23 4.63 -3.11 9.69
N THR A 24 5.34 -4.01 10.36
CA THR A 24 4.78 -5.28 10.77
C THR A 24 4.92 -5.43 12.27
N ARG A 25 3.95 -6.07 12.88
CA ARG A 25 3.96 -6.40 14.30
C ARG A 25 3.62 -7.85 14.49
N LEU A 26 4.31 -8.48 15.41
CA LEU A 26 4.04 -9.88 15.75
C LEU A 26 3.24 -9.96 17.03
N PHE A 27 2.16 -10.73 16.99
CA PHE A 27 1.35 -11.05 18.15
C PHE A 27 1.22 -12.57 18.21
N GLY A 28 2.08 -13.21 19.00
CA GLY A 28 2.20 -14.67 18.97
C GLY A 28 2.67 -15.10 17.59
N ALA A 29 1.90 -15.98 16.94
CA ALA A 29 2.21 -16.46 15.60
C ALA A 29 1.55 -15.62 14.49
N LYS A 30 0.84 -14.54 14.87
CA LYS A 30 0.08 -13.73 13.91
C LYS A 30 0.87 -12.49 13.53
N ILE A 31 0.75 -12.07 12.28
CA ILE A 31 1.40 -10.87 11.77
C ILE A 31 0.32 -9.81 11.51
N TYR A 32 0.56 -8.61 12.01
CA TYR A 32 -0.26 -7.44 11.73
C TYR A 32 0.55 -6.50 10.85
N VAL A 33 -0.07 -5.99 9.80
CA VAL A 33 0.60 -5.15 8.81
C VAL A 33 -0.09 -3.78 8.75
N ASP A 34 0.72 -2.73 8.81
CA ASP A 34 0.29 -1.37 8.50
C ASP A 34 1.07 -0.90 7.29
N ALA A 35 0.37 -0.52 6.24
CA ALA A 35 0.99 -0.02 5.03
C ALA A 35 0.38 1.33 4.65
N GLU A 36 1.23 2.25 4.20
CA GLU A 36 0.78 3.50 3.60
C GLU A 36 1.32 3.55 2.19
N ILE A 37 0.41 3.65 1.25
CA ILE A 37 0.76 3.69 -0.16
C ILE A 37 0.44 5.06 -0.73
N ALA A 38 1.12 5.42 -1.81
CA ALA A 38 0.84 6.64 -2.54
C ALA A 38 0.05 6.31 -3.79
N ALA A 39 -0.98 7.10 -4.06
CA ALA A 39 -1.77 6.99 -5.26
C ALA A 39 -2.02 8.39 -5.82
N GLN A 40 -2.48 8.46 -7.05
CA GLN A 40 -2.75 9.72 -7.71
C GLN A 40 -3.74 10.56 -6.89
N ALA A 41 -3.44 11.85 -6.69
CA ALA A 41 -4.20 12.68 -5.76
C ALA A 41 -5.63 12.96 -6.22
N ASP A 42 -5.87 12.94 -7.53
CA ASP A 42 -7.15 13.30 -8.10
C ASP A 42 -8.05 12.11 -8.42
N LEU A 43 -7.71 10.92 -7.89
CA LEU A 43 -8.55 9.74 -8.12
C LEU A 43 -9.88 9.87 -7.38
N PRO A 44 -10.98 9.41 -7.99
CA PRO A 44 -12.22 9.24 -7.25
C PRO A 44 -12.04 8.30 -6.07
N LEU A 45 -12.80 8.53 -5.01
CA LEU A 45 -12.69 7.72 -3.80
C LEU A 45 -12.89 6.23 -4.08
N SER A 46 -13.81 5.89 -4.98
CA SER A 46 -14.06 4.50 -5.34
C SER A 46 -12.83 3.83 -5.94
N GLN A 47 -12.06 4.55 -6.74
CA GLN A 47 -10.84 4.01 -7.33
C GLN A 47 -9.71 3.90 -6.30
N ALA A 48 -9.58 4.89 -5.43
CA ALA A 48 -8.60 4.82 -4.35
C ALA A 48 -8.89 3.64 -3.43
N HIS A 49 -10.16 3.42 -3.12
CA HIS A 49 -10.57 2.29 -2.29
C HIS A 49 -10.25 0.95 -2.98
N ALA A 50 -10.48 0.86 -4.28
CA ALA A 50 -10.18 -0.36 -5.04
C ALA A 50 -8.68 -0.68 -5.02
N ILE A 51 -7.83 0.35 -5.08
CA ILE A 51 -6.38 0.15 -4.97
C ILE A 51 -6.03 -0.41 -3.58
N ALA A 52 -6.60 0.17 -2.52
CA ALA A 52 -6.34 -0.30 -1.16
C ALA A 52 -6.81 -1.75 -0.99
N GLU A 53 -7.97 -2.10 -1.53
CA GLU A 53 -8.47 -3.48 -1.48
C GLU A 53 -7.56 -4.45 -2.21
N SER A 54 -7.05 -4.05 -3.37
CA SER A 54 -6.12 -4.87 -4.14
C SER A 54 -4.86 -5.16 -3.35
N VAL A 55 -4.29 -4.15 -2.70
CA VAL A 55 -3.11 -4.31 -1.86
C VAL A 55 -3.41 -5.24 -0.68
N HIS A 56 -4.54 -5.01 -0.02
CA HIS A 56 -4.96 -5.81 1.14
C HIS A 56 -5.08 -7.29 0.77
N GLU A 57 -5.79 -7.57 -0.31
CA GLU A 57 -5.99 -8.95 -0.75
C GLU A 57 -4.67 -9.60 -1.18
N ALA A 58 -3.83 -8.85 -1.87
CA ALA A 58 -2.55 -9.39 -2.34
C ALA A 58 -1.65 -9.77 -1.16
N ILE A 59 -1.61 -8.95 -0.12
CA ILE A 59 -0.83 -9.24 1.08
C ILE A 59 -1.38 -10.48 1.77
N GLU A 60 -2.69 -10.56 1.95
CA GLU A 60 -3.29 -11.70 2.65
C GLU A 60 -3.11 -13.00 1.90
N GLN A 61 -3.15 -12.97 0.57
CA GLN A 61 -2.95 -14.16 -0.24
C GLN A 61 -1.50 -14.61 -0.25
N ALA A 62 -0.57 -13.66 -0.31
CA ALA A 62 0.85 -13.99 -0.38
C ALA A 62 1.44 -14.37 0.97
N PHE A 63 0.85 -13.91 2.07
CA PHE A 63 1.38 -14.10 3.41
C PHE A 63 0.31 -14.64 4.35
N PRO A 64 0.11 -15.96 4.40
CA PRO A 64 -1.00 -16.56 5.17
C PRO A 64 -1.00 -16.25 6.66
N LEU A 65 0.17 -15.90 7.24
CA LEU A 65 0.25 -15.57 8.65
C LEU A 65 -0.24 -14.16 8.98
N VAL A 66 -0.46 -13.33 7.95
CA VAL A 66 -1.01 -12.00 8.14
C VAL A 66 -2.49 -12.13 8.48
N LYS A 67 -2.86 -11.73 9.70
CA LYS A 67 -4.23 -11.80 10.19
C LYS A 67 -4.94 -10.47 10.16
N HIS A 68 -4.19 -9.39 10.03
CA HIS A 68 -4.74 -8.05 9.96
C HIS A 68 -3.83 -7.19 9.10
N CYS A 69 -4.43 -6.50 8.14
CA CYS A 69 -3.69 -5.64 7.25
C CYS A 69 -4.47 -4.34 7.10
N MET A 70 -3.84 -3.24 7.44
CA MET A 70 -4.42 -1.91 7.32
C MET A 70 -3.67 -1.17 6.23
N VAL A 71 -4.40 -0.66 5.26
CA VAL A 71 -3.81 0.05 4.12
C VAL A 71 -4.38 1.47 4.09
N HIS A 72 -3.50 2.44 4.19
CA HIS A 72 -3.84 3.86 4.03
C HIS A 72 -3.37 4.33 2.67
N VAL A 73 -4.21 5.07 1.97
CA VAL A 73 -3.86 5.64 0.68
C VAL A 73 -3.59 7.12 0.87
N ASN A 74 -2.34 7.51 0.58
CA ASN A 74 -1.93 8.91 0.65
C ASN A 74 -1.95 9.50 -0.75
N PRO A 75 -2.45 10.73 -0.92
CA PRO A 75 -2.39 11.37 -2.23
C PRO A 75 -0.95 11.73 -2.57
N LYS A 76 -0.51 11.39 -3.76
CA LYS A 76 0.80 11.77 -4.22
C LYS A 76 0.72 13.16 -4.85
N GLN A 77 1.30 14.12 -4.18
CA GLN A 77 1.36 15.48 -4.67
C GLN A 77 2.39 15.60 -5.78
N ALA A 78 2.23 16.60 -6.62
CA ALA A 78 3.25 16.91 -7.61
C ALA A 78 4.55 17.24 -6.90
N ASP A 79 5.68 16.77 -7.47
CA ASP A 79 7.00 17.09 -6.96
C ASP A 79 7.15 18.62 -6.95
N PRO A 80 7.57 19.22 -5.82
CA PRO A 80 7.78 20.66 -5.76
C PRO A 80 8.79 21.18 -6.81
N ALA A 81 9.69 20.30 -7.27
CA ALA A 81 10.66 20.66 -8.30
C ALA A 81 10.07 20.59 -9.71
N SER A 82 8.86 20.06 -9.87
CA SER A 82 8.19 19.94 -11.16
C SER A 82 7.10 21.00 -11.28
N PRO A 83 6.89 21.58 -12.47
CA PRO A 83 5.78 22.51 -12.64
C PRO A 83 4.46 21.77 -12.47
N PRO A 84 3.42 22.42 -11.91
CA PRO A 84 2.13 21.78 -11.80
C PRO A 84 1.56 21.51 -13.20
N PRO A 85 0.74 20.45 -13.33
CA PRO A 85 0.09 20.20 -14.60
C PRO A 85 -0.83 21.37 -14.97
N ALA A 86 -0.84 21.67 -16.25
CA ALA A 86 -1.63 22.79 -16.78
C ALA A 86 -3.14 22.50 -16.67
#